data_40ef47ca9083279fdc9f809db7c52c78
#
_entry.id   40ef47ca9083279fdc9f809db7c52c78
#
_cell.length_a   1.000
_cell.length_b   1.000
_cell.length_c   1.000
_cell.angle_alpha   90.00
_cell.angle_beta   90.00
_cell.angle_gamma   90.00
#
_symmetry.space_group_name_H-M   'P 1'
#
loop_
_entity.id
_entity.type
_entity.pdbx_description
1 polymer ?
#
loop_
_entity_poly.entity_id
_entity_poly.type
_entity_poly.pdbx_seq_one_letter_code
_entity_poly.pdbx_strand_id
1 'polypeptide(L)'
;VAIARALVNDPGAILADEPTGALDSRTGLEIMALFQGLHAQGITVIVVTHDPDVAAFATRTLVFRDGRLVEDRRQAPRDASVALAALSAAAA
;
A
#
# COMPACT_ATOMS: atom_id res chain seq x y z
N VAL A 1 3.83 -11.75 11.35
CA VAL A 1 4.05 -11.05 10.14
C VAL A 1 3.36 -9.70 10.17
N ALA A 2 3.91 -8.72 9.46
CA ALA A 2 3.50 -7.31 9.59
C ALA A 2 2.01 -7.08 9.35
N ILE A 3 1.40 -7.72 8.35
CA ILE A 3 -0.02 -7.55 8.06
C ILE A 3 -0.89 -8.05 9.20
N ALA A 4 -0.59 -9.23 9.72
CA ALA A 4 -1.36 -9.81 10.82
C ALA A 4 -1.33 -8.93 12.05
N ARG A 5 -0.17 -8.36 12.37
CA ARG A 5 -0.04 -7.43 13.50
C ARG A 5 -0.82 -6.15 13.28
N ALA A 6 -0.79 -5.61 12.06
CA ALA A 6 -1.53 -4.40 11.74
C ALA A 6 -3.03 -4.60 11.90
N LEU A 7 -3.56 -5.75 11.48
CA LEU A 7 -4.98 -6.03 11.57
C LEU A 7 -5.48 -6.25 13.01
N VAL A 8 -4.60 -6.69 13.92
CA VAL A 8 -4.98 -6.97 15.30
C VAL A 8 -5.10 -5.70 16.14
N ASN A 9 -4.30 -4.67 15.84
CA ASN A 9 -4.09 -3.57 16.78
C ASN A 9 -5.11 -2.45 16.74
N ASP A 10 -5.80 -2.23 15.63
CA ASP A 10 -6.68 -1.07 15.54
C ASP A 10 -7.78 -1.29 14.51
N PRO A 11 -9.05 -1.25 14.93
CA PRO A 11 -10.17 -1.42 13.99
C PRO A 11 -10.38 -0.22 13.05
N GLY A 12 -9.84 0.97 13.38
CA GLY A 12 -10.04 2.19 12.58
C GLY A 12 -8.88 2.57 11.69
N ALA A 13 -7.68 2.06 11.98
CA ALA A 13 -6.49 2.41 11.22
C ALA A 13 -5.47 1.27 11.24
N ILE A 14 -4.75 1.12 10.16
CA ILE A 14 -3.72 0.10 10.01
C ILE A 14 -2.41 0.79 9.65
N LEU A 15 -1.34 0.41 10.36
CA LEU A 15 0.01 0.86 10.04
C LEU A 15 0.82 -0.34 9.56
N ALA A 16 1.32 -0.27 8.33
CA ALA A 16 2.15 -1.30 7.74
C ALA A 16 3.51 -0.71 7.38
N ASP A 17 4.57 -1.32 7.90
CA ASP A 17 5.94 -0.88 7.67
C ASP A 17 6.61 -1.83 6.69
N GLU A 18 6.91 -1.31 5.49
CA GLU A 18 7.49 -2.08 4.38
C GLU A 18 6.76 -3.42 4.18
N PRO A 19 5.44 -3.39 3.89
CA PRO A 19 4.63 -4.61 3.90
C PRO A 19 4.91 -5.55 2.74
N THR A 20 5.55 -5.06 1.68
CA THR A 20 5.82 -5.85 0.48
C THR A 20 7.32 -6.02 0.29
N GLY A 21 7.76 -7.24 -0.03
CA GLY A 21 9.15 -7.48 -0.35
C GLY A 21 9.49 -7.10 -1.79
N ALA A 22 8.64 -7.52 -2.73
CA ALA A 22 8.80 -7.21 -4.14
C ALA A 22 7.43 -6.93 -4.74
N LEU A 23 7.22 -5.69 -5.21
CA LEU A 23 5.90 -5.26 -5.69
C LEU A 23 5.53 -5.85 -7.04
N ASP A 24 6.50 -6.28 -7.84
CA ASP A 24 6.24 -6.96 -9.11
C ASP A 24 5.80 -8.41 -8.93
N SER A 25 5.82 -8.93 -7.72
CA SER A 25 5.33 -10.27 -7.42
C SER A 25 3.81 -10.26 -7.20
N ARG A 26 3.19 -11.42 -7.42
CA ARG A 26 1.76 -11.60 -7.14
C ARG A 26 1.44 -11.29 -5.67
N THR A 27 2.28 -11.78 -4.75
CA THR A 27 2.08 -11.57 -3.32
C THR A 27 2.10 -10.08 -2.96
N GLY A 28 3.05 -9.32 -3.49
CA GLY A 28 3.11 -7.88 -3.25
C GLY A 28 1.86 -7.16 -3.71
N LEU A 29 1.38 -7.48 -4.90
CA LEU A 29 0.15 -6.88 -5.44
C LEU A 29 -1.10 -7.31 -4.66
N GLU A 30 -1.16 -8.55 -4.21
CA GLU A 30 -2.27 -9.03 -3.37
C GLU A 30 -2.33 -8.26 -2.05
N ILE A 31 -1.19 -7.96 -1.44
CA ILE A 31 -1.12 -7.17 -0.22
C ILE A 31 -1.64 -5.75 -0.47
N MET A 32 -1.21 -5.12 -1.56
CA MET A 32 -1.68 -3.77 -1.87
C MET A 32 -3.17 -3.76 -2.21
N ALA A 33 -3.67 -4.79 -2.89
CA ALA A 33 -5.10 -4.93 -3.17
C ALA A 33 -5.91 -5.08 -1.89
N LEU A 34 -5.40 -5.85 -0.92
CA LEU A 34 -6.01 -5.98 0.39
C LEU A 34 -6.12 -4.63 1.09
N PHE A 35 -5.04 -3.85 1.10
CA PHE A 35 -5.03 -2.53 1.73
C PHE A 35 -6.01 -1.57 1.06
N GLN A 36 -6.08 -1.58 -0.26
CA GLN A 36 -7.03 -0.73 -0.98
C GLN A 36 -8.48 -1.15 -0.70
N GLY A 37 -8.73 -2.45 -0.57
CA GLY A 37 -10.05 -2.95 -0.19
C GLY A 37 -10.46 -2.51 1.22
N LEU A 38 -9.54 -2.55 2.17
CA LEU A 38 -9.79 -2.09 3.53
C LEU A 38 -10.06 -0.59 3.57
N HIS A 39 -9.29 0.18 2.80
CA HIS A 39 -9.52 1.62 2.70
C HIS A 39 -10.91 1.93 2.12
N ALA A 40 -11.34 1.16 1.13
CA ALA A 40 -12.68 1.34 0.56
C ALA A 40 -13.80 1.07 1.57
N GLN A 41 -13.51 0.29 2.62
CA GLN A 41 -14.45 0.04 3.71
C GLN A 41 -14.41 1.11 4.81
N GLY A 42 -13.62 2.16 4.63
CA GLY A 42 -13.51 3.24 5.58
C GLY A 42 -12.35 3.13 6.57
N ILE A 43 -11.47 2.17 6.39
CA ILE A 43 -10.30 1.99 7.25
C ILE A 43 -9.16 2.84 6.72
N THR A 44 -8.53 3.61 7.61
CA THR A 44 -7.32 4.36 7.25
C THR A 44 -6.14 3.39 7.19
N VAL A 45 -5.44 3.37 6.06
CA VAL A 45 -4.25 2.52 5.89
C VAL A 45 -3.04 3.42 5.68
N ILE A 46 -2.05 3.28 6.55
CA ILE A 46 -0.79 4.02 6.48
C ILE A 46 0.32 3.01 6.15
N VAL A 47 0.98 3.23 5.02
CA VAL A 47 2.08 2.37 4.58
C VAL A 47 3.37 3.18 4.65
N VAL A 48 4.34 2.66 5.38
CA VAL A 48 5.68 3.25 5.47
C VAL A 48 6.58 2.50 4.49
N THR A 49 7.09 3.21 3.51
CA THR A 49 7.93 2.61 2.48
C THR A 49 8.92 3.62 1.91
N HIS A 50 10.04 3.15 1.41
CA HIS A 50 10.97 3.95 0.63
C HIS A 50 10.88 3.64 -0.87
N ASP A 51 9.92 2.79 -1.27
CA ASP A 51 9.74 2.37 -2.65
C ASP A 51 8.65 3.25 -3.31
N PRO A 52 9.00 4.07 -4.31
CA PRO A 52 8.00 4.91 -4.98
C PRO A 52 6.93 4.11 -5.72
N ASP A 53 7.22 2.89 -6.14
CA ASP A 53 6.21 2.04 -6.78
C ASP A 53 5.12 1.61 -5.80
N VAL A 54 5.49 1.35 -4.55
CA VAL A 54 4.52 1.09 -3.48
C VAL A 54 3.69 2.34 -3.19
N ALA A 55 4.36 3.49 -3.08
CA ALA A 55 3.69 4.76 -2.81
C ALA A 55 2.67 5.13 -3.88
N ALA A 56 2.86 4.69 -5.12
CA ALA A 56 1.94 4.98 -6.22
C ALA A 56 0.54 4.38 -6.03
N PHE A 57 0.37 3.40 -5.15
CA PHE A 57 -0.93 2.81 -4.85
C PHE A 57 -1.71 3.58 -3.78
N ALA A 58 -1.13 4.59 -3.17
CA ALA A 58 -1.78 5.40 -2.15
C ALA A 58 -2.53 6.60 -2.76
N THR A 59 -3.52 7.10 -2.03
CA THR A 59 -4.24 8.32 -2.42
C THR A 59 -3.51 9.57 -2.00
N ARG A 60 -2.57 9.45 -1.05
CA ARG A 60 -1.81 10.57 -0.51
C ARG A 60 -0.41 10.09 -0.13
N THR A 61 0.58 10.85 -0.50
CA THR A 61 1.97 10.54 -0.20
C THR A 61 2.57 11.66 0.64
N LEU A 62 3.16 11.27 1.77
CA LEU A 62 3.90 12.18 2.64
C LEU A 62 5.38 11.79 2.58
N VAL A 63 6.23 12.74 2.22
CA VAL A 63 7.67 12.50 2.12
C VAL A 63 8.37 13.18 3.27
N PHE A 64 9.17 12.43 4.00
CA PHE A 64 9.96 12.91 5.12
C PHE A 64 11.45 12.85 4.80
N ARG A 65 12.18 13.88 5.22
CA ARG A 65 13.64 13.91 5.16
C ARG A 65 14.16 14.53 6.45
N ASP A 66 15.11 13.85 7.08
CA ASP A 66 15.73 14.33 8.32
C ASP A 66 14.68 14.66 9.39
N GLY A 67 13.65 13.84 9.49
CA GLY A 67 12.58 14.00 10.47
C GLY A 67 11.59 15.11 10.16
N ARG A 68 11.65 15.70 8.97
CA ARG A 68 10.75 16.77 8.55
C ARG A 68 9.89 16.35 7.37
N LEU A 69 8.63 16.76 7.38
CA LEU A 69 7.74 16.62 6.24
C LEU A 69 8.16 17.60 5.16
N VAL A 70 8.60 17.11 4.02
CA VAL A 70 9.06 17.95 2.91
C VAL A 70 8.10 17.97 1.74
N GLU A 71 7.20 16.99 1.64
CA GLU A 71 6.21 16.94 0.58
C GLU A 71 4.95 16.26 1.10
N ASP A 72 3.80 16.81 0.73
CA ASP A 72 2.48 16.25 1.00
C ASP A 72 1.68 16.38 -0.29
N ARG A 73 1.40 15.25 -0.94
CA ARG A 73 0.80 15.25 -2.26
C ARG A 73 -0.37 14.28 -2.34
N ARG A 74 -1.50 14.76 -2.83
CA ARG A 74 -2.62 13.89 -3.21
C ARG A 74 -2.44 13.44 -4.64
N GLN A 75 -2.83 12.22 -4.93
CA GLN A 75 -2.63 11.62 -6.24
C GLN A 75 -3.76 10.65 -6.56
N ALA A 76 -3.94 10.37 -7.86
CA ALA A 76 -4.78 9.29 -8.30
C ALA A 76 -4.03 7.98 -8.07
N PRO A 77 -4.54 7.06 -7.22
CA PRO A 77 -3.80 5.85 -6.91
C PRO A 77 -3.83 4.86 -8.08
N ARG A 78 -2.74 4.11 -8.23
CA ARG A 78 -2.78 2.91 -9.08
C ARG A 78 -3.74 1.90 -8.43
N ASP A 79 -4.41 1.12 -9.25
CA ASP A 79 -5.33 0.09 -8.78
C ASP A 79 -4.58 -1.24 -8.72
N ALA A 80 -4.40 -1.76 -7.50
CA ALA A 80 -3.67 -3.01 -7.30
C ALA A 80 -4.42 -4.21 -7.87
N SER A 81 -5.75 -4.19 -7.87
CA SER A 81 -6.55 -5.27 -8.46
C SER A 81 -6.35 -5.33 -9.97
N VAL A 82 -6.27 -4.17 -10.62
CA VAL A 82 -6.02 -4.10 -12.06
C VAL A 82 -4.60 -4.59 -12.38
N ALA A 83 -3.62 -4.17 -11.60
CA ALA A 83 -2.24 -4.61 -11.79
C ALA A 83 -2.11 -6.12 -11.57
N LEU A 84 -2.81 -6.66 -10.58
CA LEU A 84 -2.81 -8.10 -10.29
C LEU A 84 -3.45 -8.89 -11.43
N ALA A 85 -4.55 -8.40 -11.98
CA ALA A 85 -5.21 -9.02 -13.11
C ALA A 85 -4.30 -9.02 -14.35
N ALA A 86 -3.58 -7.93 -14.58
CA ALA A 86 -2.64 -7.84 -15.70
C ALA A 86 -1.48 -8.83 -15.53
N LEU A 87 -0.98 -9.00 -14.32
CA LEU A 87 0.06 -9.97 -14.03
C LEU A 87 -0.42 -11.41 -14.29
N SER A 88 -1.64 -11.72 -13.87
CA SER A 88 -2.23 -13.04 -14.10
C SER A 88 -2.45 -13.32 -15.58
N ALA A 89 -2.90 -12.33 -16.35
CA ALA A 89 -3.07 -12.47 -17.79
C ALA A 89 -1.74 -12.68 -18.51
N ALA A 90 -0.69 -11.99 -18.08
CA ALA A 90 0.64 -12.13 -18.64
C ALA A 90 1.25 -13.52 -18.35
N ALA A 91 0.88 -14.12 -17.20
CA ALA A 91 1.36 -15.44 -16.81
C ALA A 91 0.62 -16.57 -17.54
N ALA A 92 -0.54 -16.29 -18.06
CA ALA A 92 -1.31 -17.27 -18.84
C ALA A 92 -0.73 -17.39 -20.25
#